data_901174219d46d827e8ab8cd1eb110b9d
#
_entry.id   901174219d46d827e8ab8cd1eb110b9d
#
_cell.length_a   1.000
_cell.length_b   1.000
_cell.length_c   1.000
_cell.angle_alpha   90.00
_cell.angle_beta   90.00
_cell.angle_gamma   90.00
#
_symmetry.space_group_name_H-M   'P 1'
#
loop_
_entity.id
_entity.type
_entity.pdbx_description
1 polymer ?
#
loop_
_entity_poly.entity_id
_entity_poly.type
_entity_poly.pdbx_seq_one_letter_code
_entity_poly.pdbx_strand_id
1 'polypeptide(L)'
;FKLEDTTIWSFPERGNWATHSGKYRGNWSPYIPRNIILRYSKKKDWILDQFLGSGTTLIEAKLLGRNAIGVDINSEAVKLSNTNLNFTCQEKSKIFTKQGNANNLSFIKDESIDLICTHPPYADIIRYSKEIPGDISHLKYKNFLQELEQVAKESYRVLKKQGICAFMIGDIRKKGYVLPCLLYTSDAADDLIGVD
;
A
#
# COMPACT_ATOMS: atom_id res chain seq x y z
N PHE A 1 2.32 15.80 -16.11
CA PHE A 1 3.10 15.01 -15.15
C PHE A 1 4.15 14.20 -15.91
N LYS A 2 5.43 14.35 -15.57
CA LYS A 2 6.52 13.56 -16.14
C LYS A 2 6.73 12.31 -15.28
N LEU A 3 6.75 11.12 -15.91
CA LEU A 3 7.07 9.87 -15.23
C LEU A 3 8.56 9.83 -14.89
N GLU A 4 8.91 9.29 -13.74
CA GLU A 4 10.28 8.95 -13.39
C GLU A 4 10.74 7.76 -14.25
N ASP A 5 11.83 7.91 -14.96
CA ASP A 5 12.38 6.92 -15.91
C ASP A 5 13.65 6.23 -15.40
N THR A 6 14.10 6.60 -14.21
CA THR A 6 15.27 6.03 -13.54
C THR A 6 14.88 5.10 -12.40
N THR A 7 15.85 4.40 -11.83
CA THR A 7 15.67 3.55 -10.63
C THR A 7 15.74 4.35 -9.33
N ILE A 8 16.22 5.61 -9.38
CA ILE A 8 16.29 6.51 -8.23
C ILE A 8 15.27 7.63 -8.46
N TRP A 9 14.31 7.72 -7.55
CA TRP A 9 13.28 8.75 -7.57
C TRP A 9 13.52 9.76 -6.45
N SER A 10 13.52 11.03 -6.78
CA SER A 10 13.69 12.12 -5.83
C SER A 10 12.59 13.15 -6.03
N PHE A 11 11.85 13.42 -4.97
CA PHE A 11 10.76 14.39 -4.97
C PHE A 11 11.07 15.49 -3.93
N PRO A 12 11.65 16.63 -4.37
CA PRO A 12 11.99 17.75 -3.46
C PRO A 12 10.76 18.27 -2.70
N GLU A 13 9.61 18.24 -3.36
CA GLU A 13 8.32 18.58 -2.76
C GLU A 13 7.44 17.34 -2.65
N ARG A 14 6.68 17.27 -1.56
CA ARG A 14 5.79 16.12 -1.32
C ARG A 14 4.70 15.97 -2.38
N GLY A 15 4.19 17.09 -2.91
CA GLY A 15 2.95 17.14 -3.69
C GLY A 15 1.73 17.38 -2.79
N ASN A 16 0.86 18.31 -3.22
CA ASN A 16 -0.28 18.81 -2.44
C ASN A 16 -1.54 19.01 -3.31
N TRP A 17 -1.64 18.38 -4.47
CA TRP A 17 -2.82 18.46 -5.32
C TRP A 17 -3.99 17.64 -4.77
N ALA A 18 -5.19 17.94 -5.24
CA ALA A 18 -6.44 17.36 -4.76
C ALA A 18 -6.56 17.47 -3.22
N THR A 19 -6.77 16.36 -2.55
CA THR A 19 -6.93 16.29 -1.09
C THR A 19 -5.69 15.72 -0.39
N HIS A 20 -4.55 15.61 -1.08
CA HIS A 20 -3.32 15.12 -0.47
C HIS A 20 -2.85 16.01 0.68
N SER A 21 -2.48 15.38 1.79
CA SER A 21 -1.99 16.06 2.99
C SER A 21 -0.84 15.28 3.62
N GLY A 22 0.18 16.00 4.06
CA GLY A 22 1.31 15.44 4.83
C GLY A 22 1.03 15.24 6.32
N LYS A 23 -0.19 15.56 6.80
CA LYS A 23 -0.52 15.54 8.24
C LYS A 23 -0.62 14.13 8.83
N TYR A 24 -0.96 13.13 8.01
CA TYR A 24 -1.01 11.73 8.48
C TYR A 24 0.42 11.17 8.56
N ARG A 25 0.81 10.72 9.75
CA ARG A 25 2.18 10.23 10.00
C ARG A 25 2.44 8.95 9.19
N GLY A 26 3.61 8.86 8.57
CA GLY A 26 3.99 7.71 7.73
C GLY A 26 3.39 7.71 6.32
N ASN A 27 2.64 8.75 5.97
CA ASN A 27 2.07 8.88 4.64
C ASN A 27 3.17 9.16 3.59
N TRP A 28 3.18 8.41 2.51
CA TRP A 28 4.14 8.59 1.41
C TRP A 28 3.78 9.74 0.47
N SER A 29 4.76 10.17 -0.35
CA SER A 29 4.52 11.19 -1.37
C SER A 29 3.55 10.67 -2.44
N PRO A 30 2.53 11.45 -2.86
CA PRO A 30 1.61 11.04 -3.91
C PRO A 30 2.28 10.85 -5.28
N TYR A 31 3.46 11.39 -5.49
CA TYR A 31 4.25 11.12 -6.69
C TYR A 31 4.58 9.63 -6.85
N ILE A 32 4.79 8.91 -5.75
CA ILE A 32 5.15 7.49 -5.77
C ILE A 32 4.00 6.63 -6.32
N PRO A 33 2.81 6.57 -5.70
CA PRO A 33 1.71 5.78 -6.24
C PRO A 33 1.27 6.29 -7.62
N ARG A 34 1.37 7.59 -7.90
CA ARG A 34 1.06 8.13 -9.24
C ARG A 34 1.95 7.53 -10.33
N ASN A 35 3.27 7.48 -10.12
CA ASN A 35 4.20 6.87 -11.06
C ASN A 35 3.92 5.38 -11.24
N ILE A 36 3.70 4.65 -10.17
CA ILE A 36 3.40 3.21 -10.18
C ILE A 36 2.11 2.93 -10.94
N ILE A 37 1.03 3.64 -10.61
CA ILE A 37 -0.29 3.45 -11.22
C ILE A 37 -0.26 3.77 -12.71
N LEU A 38 0.40 4.85 -13.12
CA LEU A 38 0.51 5.21 -14.54
C LEU A 38 1.33 4.21 -15.34
N ARG A 39 2.34 3.62 -14.72
CA ARG A 39 3.28 2.70 -15.36
C ARG A 39 2.73 1.28 -15.49
N TYR A 40 2.03 0.80 -14.47
CA TYR A 40 1.67 -0.60 -14.34
C TYR A 40 0.16 -0.88 -14.36
N SER A 41 -0.66 0.11 -14.73
CA SER A 41 -2.10 -0.08 -14.86
C SER A 41 -2.71 0.76 -15.97
N LYS A 42 -3.92 0.38 -16.39
CA LYS A 42 -4.75 1.10 -17.36
C LYS A 42 -6.00 1.66 -16.68
N LYS A 43 -6.71 2.58 -17.35
CA LYS A 43 -8.01 3.04 -16.87
C LYS A 43 -8.96 1.84 -16.66
N LYS A 44 -9.72 1.88 -15.56
CA LYS A 44 -10.64 0.83 -15.07
C LYS A 44 -10.01 -0.39 -14.45
N ASP A 45 -8.68 -0.56 -14.48
CA ASP A 45 -8.02 -1.60 -13.72
C ASP A 45 -8.30 -1.46 -12.20
N TRP A 46 -8.23 -2.56 -11.49
CA TRP A 46 -8.42 -2.61 -10.04
C TRP A 46 -7.09 -2.48 -9.32
N ILE A 47 -6.98 -1.44 -8.50
CA ILE A 47 -5.83 -1.18 -7.62
C ILE A 47 -6.19 -1.61 -6.20
N LEU A 48 -5.28 -2.28 -5.51
CA LEU A 48 -5.41 -2.60 -4.09
C LEU A 48 -4.34 -1.89 -3.28
N ASP A 49 -4.76 -1.23 -2.19
CA ASP A 49 -3.89 -0.76 -1.11
C ASP A 49 -4.31 -1.42 0.21
N GLN A 50 -3.46 -2.32 0.71
CA GLN A 50 -3.72 -3.13 1.90
C GLN A 50 -3.41 -2.40 3.21
N PHE A 51 -2.75 -1.24 3.12
CA PHE A 51 -2.38 -0.38 4.25
C PHE A 51 -2.76 1.07 3.94
N LEU A 52 -4.06 1.26 3.80
CA LEU A 52 -4.72 2.44 3.23
C LEU A 52 -4.26 3.78 3.84
N GLY A 53 -4.05 3.81 5.16
CA GLY A 53 -3.73 5.05 5.88
C GLY A 53 -4.69 6.18 5.54
N SER A 54 -4.16 7.32 5.12
CA SER A 54 -4.98 8.48 4.72
C SER A 54 -5.52 8.43 3.28
N GLY A 55 -5.29 7.31 2.55
CA GLY A 55 -5.86 7.08 1.23
C GLY A 55 -5.05 7.63 0.05
N THR A 56 -3.76 7.88 0.19
CA THR A 56 -2.93 8.48 -0.87
C THR A 56 -2.99 7.70 -2.19
N THR A 57 -2.88 6.38 -2.14
CA THR A 57 -2.99 5.51 -3.32
C THR A 57 -4.37 5.60 -3.98
N LEU A 58 -5.43 5.58 -3.18
CA LEU A 58 -6.80 5.63 -3.69
C LEU A 58 -7.16 6.99 -4.29
N ILE A 59 -6.64 8.07 -3.72
CA ILE A 59 -6.78 9.42 -4.30
C ILE A 59 -6.17 9.43 -5.70
N GLU A 60 -4.97 8.89 -5.88
CA GLU A 60 -4.32 8.80 -7.19
C GLU A 60 -5.06 7.86 -8.14
N ALA A 61 -5.51 6.70 -7.68
CA ALA A 61 -6.32 5.80 -8.49
C ALA A 61 -7.59 6.49 -9.02
N LYS A 62 -8.28 7.23 -8.14
CA LYS A 62 -9.48 7.99 -8.50
C LYS A 62 -9.18 9.07 -9.54
N LEU A 63 -8.15 9.88 -9.33
CA LEU A 63 -7.73 10.94 -10.25
C LEU A 63 -7.34 10.41 -11.63
N LEU A 64 -6.81 9.20 -11.67
CA LEU A 64 -6.29 8.57 -12.88
C LEU A 64 -7.32 7.64 -13.57
N GLY A 65 -8.54 7.53 -13.07
CA GLY A 65 -9.59 6.72 -13.67
C GLY A 65 -9.48 5.21 -13.43
N ARG A 66 -8.77 4.79 -12.39
CA ARG A 66 -8.68 3.39 -11.94
C ARG A 66 -9.71 3.12 -10.86
N ASN A 67 -10.21 1.88 -10.82
CA ASN A 67 -10.96 1.41 -9.66
C ASN A 67 -10.00 1.09 -8.52
N ALA A 68 -10.44 1.20 -7.27
CA ALA A 68 -9.55 0.87 -6.16
C ALA A 68 -10.30 0.31 -4.95
N ILE A 69 -9.59 -0.55 -4.21
CA ILE A 69 -9.97 -1.06 -2.90
C ILE A 69 -8.86 -0.68 -1.94
N GLY A 70 -9.23 -0.07 -0.81
CA GLY A 70 -8.31 0.23 0.28
C GLY A 70 -8.72 -0.47 1.55
N VAL A 71 -7.77 -1.08 2.23
CA VAL A 71 -7.98 -1.80 3.49
C VAL A 71 -7.09 -1.20 4.56
N ASP A 72 -7.62 -1.01 5.75
CA ASP A 72 -6.84 -0.64 6.91
C ASP A 72 -7.45 -1.27 8.17
N ILE A 73 -6.60 -1.72 9.08
CA ILE A 73 -7.04 -2.29 10.35
C ILE A 73 -7.60 -1.21 11.28
N ASN A 74 -7.13 0.03 11.11
CA ASN A 74 -7.51 1.17 11.90
C ASN A 74 -8.76 1.87 11.30
N SER A 75 -9.89 1.80 12.00
CA SER A 75 -11.14 2.45 11.58
C SER A 75 -11.00 3.98 11.39
N GLU A 76 -10.14 4.64 12.16
CA GLU A 76 -9.91 6.07 12.03
C GLU A 76 -9.17 6.42 10.73
N ALA A 77 -8.22 5.55 10.30
CA ALA A 77 -7.58 5.68 8.99
C ALA A 77 -8.61 5.54 7.86
N VAL A 78 -9.51 4.57 7.95
CA VAL A 78 -10.60 4.38 6.97
C VAL A 78 -11.53 5.59 6.93
N LYS A 79 -11.94 6.14 8.07
CA LYS A 79 -12.76 7.37 8.13
C LYS A 79 -12.04 8.55 7.49
N LEU A 80 -10.77 8.76 7.83
CA LEU A 80 -9.95 9.83 7.27
C LEU A 80 -9.81 9.67 5.75
N SER A 81 -9.53 8.47 5.29
CA SER A 81 -9.45 8.17 3.86
C SER A 81 -10.76 8.49 3.14
N ASN A 82 -11.91 8.10 3.69
CA ASN A 82 -13.21 8.43 3.11
C ASN A 82 -13.44 9.95 3.03
N THR A 83 -13.03 10.71 4.03
CA THR A 83 -13.07 12.17 4.00
C THR A 83 -12.20 12.72 2.87
N ASN A 84 -10.97 12.21 2.74
CA ASN A 84 -10.05 12.64 1.71
C ASN A 84 -10.49 12.21 0.29
N LEU A 85 -11.26 11.15 0.16
CA LEU A 85 -11.82 10.67 -1.11
C LEU A 85 -13.09 11.43 -1.53
N ASN A 86 -13.65 12.28 -0.68
CA ASN A 86 -14.85 13.05 -0.96
C ASN A 86 -14.54 14.31 -1.79
N PHE A 87 -14.10 14.10 -3.03
CA PHE A 87 -13.92 15.17 -4.02
C PHE A 87 -14.45 14.72 -5.39
N THR A 88 -14.78 15.68 -6.24
CA THR A 88 -15.17 15.42 -7.63
C THR A 88 -13.96 15.44 -8.55
N CYS A 89 -13.96 14.56 -9.54
CA CYS A 89 -12.98 14.56 -10.63
C CYS A 89 -13.66 14.17 -11.95
N GLN A 90 -12.99 14.42 -13.07
CA GLN A 90 -13.52 14.11 -14.40
C GLN A 90 -13.64 12.61 -14.66
N GLU A 91 -12.73 11.83 -14.08
CA GLU A 91 -12.67 10.38 -14.27
C GLU A 91 -13.71 9.65 -13.39
N LYS A 92 -14.35 8.64 -13.97
CA LYS A 92 -15.30 7.80 -13.24
C LYS A 92 -14.60 6.53 -12.75
N SER A 93 -14.48 6.41 -11.44
CA SER A 93 -13.83 5.29 -10.75
C SER A 93 -14.74 4.70 -9.69
N LYS A 94 -14.63 3.40 -9.46
CA LYS A 94 -15.26 2.72 -8.30
C LYS A 94 -14.22 2.66 -7.20
N ILE A 95 -14.46 3.34 -6.09
CA ILE A 95 -13.54 3.39 -4.96
C ILE A 95 -14.22 2.80 -3.74
N PHE A 96 -13.61 1.81 -3.12
CA PHE A 96 -14.10 1.15 -1.92
C PHE A 96 -13.04 1.20 -0.83
N THR A 97 -13.48 1.43 0.39
CA THR A 97 -12.64 1.34 1.59
C THR A 97 -13.27 0.36 2.57
N LYS A 98 -12.46 -0.39 3.27
CA LYS A 98 -12.92 -1.38 4.24
C LYS A 98 -11.99 -1.42 5.45
N GLN A 99 -12.57 -1.46 6.64
CA GLN A 99 -11.83 -1.85 7.82
C GLN A 99 -11.59 -3.36 7.77
N GLY A 100 -10.33 -3.77 7.87
CA GLY A 100 -9.92 -5.17 7.81
C GLY A 100 -8.44 -5.35 8.01
N ASN A 101 -8.01 -6.60 8.12
CA ASN A 101 -6.59 -6.94 8.23
C ASN A 101 -6.04 -7.33 6.85
N ALA A 102 -4.86 -6.81 6.51
CA ALA A 102 -4.17 -7.10 5.25
C ALA A 102 -3.83 -8.60 5.06
N ASN A 103 -3.73 -9.35 6.15
CA ASN A 103 -3.49 -10.80 6.14
C ASN A 103 -4.77 -11.65 5.89
N ASN A 104 -5.93 -11.01 5.75
CA ASN A 104 -7.21 -11.67 5.44
C ASN A 104 -8.05 -10.81 4.49
N LEU A 105 -7.94 -11.07 3.21
CA LEU A 105 -8.67 -10.39 2.15
C LEU A 105 -9.77 -11.29 1.56
N SER A 106 -10.37 -12.18 2.36
CA SER A 106 -11.39 -13.16 1.92
C SER A 106 -12.60 -12.56 1.20
N PHE A 107 -12.86 -11.26 1.38
CA PHE A 107 -13.89 -10.50 0.67
C PHE A 107 -13.47 -10.06 -0.75
N ILE A 108 -12.21 -10.23 -1.11
CA ILE A 108 -11.68 -9.97 -2.46
C ILE A 108 -11.56 -11.33 -3.17
N LYS A 109 -12.14 -11.42 -4.36
CA LYS A 109 -12.07 -12.62 -5.19
C LYS A 109 -10.63 -12.89 -5.65
N ASP A 110 -10.28 -14.15 -5.76
CA ASP A 110 -9.00 -14.59 -6.32
C ASP A 110 -8.80 -14.02 -7.73
N GLU A 111 -7.57 -13.71 -8.09
CA GLU A 111 -7.17 -13.23 -9.41
C GLU A 111 -8.05 -12.08 -9.95
N SER A 112 -8.39 -11.10 -9.08
CA SER A 112 -9.28 -9.99 -9.45
C SER A 112 -8.62 -8.61 -9.45
N ILE A 113 -7.43 -8.48 -8.87
CA ILE A 113 -6.67 -7.24 -8.76
C ILE A 113 -5.60 -7.16 -9.86
N ASP A 114 -5.51 -6.02 -10.54
CA ASP A 114 -4.53 -5.78 -11.60
C ASP A 114 -3.19 -5.27 -11.04
N LEU A 115 -3.25 -4.42 -10.01
CA LEU A 115 -2.09 -3.83 -9.38
C LEU A 115 -2.29 -3.72 -7.86
N ILE A 116 -1.34 -4.23 -7.10
CA ILE A 116 -1.18 -3.87 -5.68
C ILE A 116 -0.18 -2.73 -5.60
N CYS A 117 -0.56 -1.65 -4.92
CA CYS A 117 0.29 -0.49 -4.71
C CYS A 117 0.13 -0.03 -3.26
N THR A 118 1.06 -0.45 -2.39
CA THR A 118 0.88 -0.38 -0.95
C THR A 118 2.17 -0.03 -0.21
N HIS A 119 1.99 0.57 0.98
CA HIS A 119 3.08 0.98 1.87
C HIS A 119 2.78 0.49 3.30
N PRO A 120 3.30 -0.69 3.70
CA PRO A 120 3.06 -1.23 5.02
C PRO A 120 3.74 -0.40 6.11
N PRO A 121 3.27 -0.51 7.36
CA PRO A 121 4.00 0.03 8.50
C PRO A 121 5.33 -0.71 8.69
N TYR A 122 6.28 -0.06 9.33
CA TYR A 122 7.54 -0.68 9.74
C TYR A 122 7.44 -1.23 11.16
N ALA A 123 8.08 -2.37 11.41
CA ALA A 123 8.07 -3.02 12.71
C ALA A 123 8.59 -2.10 13.83
N ASP A 124 7.80 -1.86 14.88
CA ASP A 124 8.15 -1.17 16.12
C ASP A 124 8.91 0.17 15.94
N ILE A 125 8.63 0.90 14.83
CA ILE A 125 9.16 2.25 14.59
C ILE A 125 8.08 3.30 14.79
N ILE A 126 6.93 3.12 14.13
CA ILE A 126 5.80 4.02 14.23
C ILE A 126 4.59 3.18 14.65
N ARG A 127 4.06 3.47 15.80
CA ARG A 127 2.79 2.87 16.24
C ARG A 127 1.65 3.67 15.62
N TYR A 128 0.89 3.03 14.75
CA TYR A 128 -0.23 3.66 14.03
C TYR A 128 -1.55 3.58 14.80
N SER A 129 -1.63 2.70 15.79
CA SER A 129 -2.79 2.58 16.68
C SER A 129 -2.40 2.50 18.14
N LYS A 130 -3.38 2.64 19.03
CA LYS A 130 -3.13 2.54 20.47
C LYS A 130 -3.17 1.11 21.01
N GLU A 131 -3.60 0.12 20.28
CA GLU A 131 -3.71 -1.31 20.69
C GLU A 131 -4.81 -2.01 19.89
N ILE A 132 -4.75 -1.88 18.55
CA ILE A 132 -5.67 -2.66 17.71
C ILE A 132 -5.10 -4.07 17.58
N PRO A 133 -5.82 -5.12 17.98
CA PRO A 133 -5.36 -6.49 17.77
C PRO A 133 -5.09 -6.76 16.29
N GLY A 134 -3.90 -7.28 15.98
CA GLY A 134 -3.47 -7.55 14.62
C GLY A 134 -2.77 -6.38 13.91
N ASP A 135 -2.58 -5.23 14.57
CA ASP A 135 -1.75 -4.15 14.03
C ASP A 135 -0.28 -4.56 14.05
N ILE A 136 0.26 -4.82 12.87
CA ILE A 136 1.64 -5.29 12.69
C ILE A 136 2.68 -4.25 13.08
N SER A 137 2.32 -2.97 13.19
CA SER A 137 3.24 -1.89 13.62
C SER A 137 3.72 -2.03 15.07
N HIS A 138 3.04 -2.83 15.88
CA HIS A 138 3.41 -3.11 17.28
C HIS A 138 4.31 -4.34 17.43
N LEU A 139 4.50 -5.12 16.37
CA LEU A 139 5.15 -6.41 16.44
C LEU A 139 6.67 -6.26 16.50
N LYS A 140 7.31 -7.15 17.27
CA LYS A 140 8.74 -7.37 17.17
C LYS A 140 9.08 -7.92 15.78
N TYR A 141 10.28 -7.65 15.32
CA TYR A 141 10.74 -7.93 13.96
C TYR A 141 10.39 -9.34 13.45
N LYS A 142 10.67 -10.39 14.22
CA LYS A 142 10.36 -11.78 13.83
C LYS A 142 8.87 -12.01 13.56
N ASN A 143 8.02 -11.54 14.46
CA ASN A 143 6.56 -11.69 14.30
C ASN A 143 6.03 -10.81 13.18
N PHE A 144 6.64 -9.64 12.98
CA PHE A 144 6.32 -8.75 11.86
C PHE A 144 6.55 -9.44 10.52
N LEU A 145 7.68 -10.14 10.34
CA LEU A 145 7.96 -10.90 9.12
C LEU A 145 6.95 -12.03 8.88
N GLN A 146 6.56 -12.76 9.92
CA GLN A 146 5.54 -13.80 9.82
C GLN A 146 4.17 -13.25 9.37
N GLU A 147 3.79 -12.09 9.87
CA GLU A 147 2.55 -11.42 9.41
C GLU A 147 2.68 -10.90 7.98
N LEU A 148 3.84 -10.37 7.59
CA LEU A 148 4.09 -9.96 6.20
C LEU A 148 4.03 -11.14 5.22
N GLU A 149 4.48 -12.32 5.63
CA GLU A 149 4.33 -13.55 4.82
C GLU A 149 2.84 -13.87 4.56
N GLN A 150 1.98 -13.73 5.56
CA GLN A 150 0.54 -13.92 5.37
C GLN A 150 -0.06 -12.82 4.44
N VAL A 151 0.39 -11.58 4.60
CA VAL A 151 0.01 -10.49 3.68
C VAL A 151 0.47 -10.80 2.26
N ALA A 152 1.66 -11.34 2.06
CA ALA A 152 2.16 -11.74 0.75
C ALA A 152 1.32 -12.88 0.14
N LYS A 153 0.92 -13.89 0.92
CA LYS A 153 0.02 -14.97 0.46
C LYS A 153 -1.33 -14.44 -0.01
N GLU A 154 -1.95 -13.54 0.74
CA GLU A 154 -3.21 -12.91 0.35
C GLU A 154 -3.03 -12.00 -0.87
N SER A 155 -1.92 -11.26 -0.96
CA SER A 155 -1.57 -10.46 -2.12
C SER A 155 -1.46 -11.32 -3.38
N TYR A 156 -0.74 -12.45 -3.30
CA TYR A 156 -0.59 -13.40 -4.40
C TYR A 156 -1.95 -13.98 -4.83
N ARG A 157 -2.79 -14.39 -3.87
CA ARG A 157 -4.11 -14.96 -4.15
C ARG A 157 -5.03 -14.00 -4.91
N VAL A 158 -5.08 -12.73 -4.49
CA VAL A 158 -6.01 -11.75 -5.09
C VAL A 158 -5.47 -11.14 -6.39
N LEU A 159 -4.16 -11.18 -6.61
CA LEU A 159 -3.53 -10.61 -7.80
C LEU A 159 -3.79 -11.50 -9.02
N LYS A 160 -4.14 -10.90 -10.14
CA LYS A 160 -4.28 -11.60 -11.43
C LYS A 160 -2.94 -12.17 -11.87
N LYS A 161 -2.97 -13.23 -12.68
CA LYS A 161 -1.79 -13.68 -13.44
C LYS A 161 -1.23 -12.50 -14.23
N GLN A 162 0.07 -12.26 -14.13
CA GLN A 162 0.75 -11.09 -14.70
C GLN A 162 0.37 -9.74 -14.06
N GLY A 163 -0.39 -9.72 -12.98
CA GLY A 163 -0.59 -8.52 -12.15
C GLY A 163 0.72 -8.11 -11.47
N ILE A 164 0.82 -6.84 -11.13
CA ILE A 164 2.03 -6.27 -10.51
C ILE A 164 1.79 -5.99 -9.03
N CYS A 165 2.75 -6.37 -8.20
CA CYS A 165 2.78 -5.99 -6.79
C CYS A 165 3.90 -4.95 -6.55
N ALA A 166 3.51 -3.73 -6.26
CA ALA A 166 4.41 -2.64 -5.89
C ALA A 166 4.33 -2.41 -4.37
N PHE A 167 5.32 -2.91 -3.67
CA PHE A 167 5.40 -2.89 -2.22
C PHE A 167 6.52 -1.94 -1.79
N MET A 168 6.18 -0.80 -1.17
CA MET A 168 7.18 0.13 -0.71
C MET A 168 7.60 -0.21 0.73
N ILE A 169 8.84 -0.59 0.90
CA ILE A 169 9.41 -0.87 2.22
C ILE A 169 10.84 -0.33 2.30
N GLY A 170 11.28 0.05 3.48
CA GLY A 170 12.64 0.54 3.72
C GLY A 170 13.30 -0.21 4.86
N ASP A 171 14.63 -0.23 4.85
CA ASP A 171 15.41 -0.80 5.92
C ASP A 171 15.28 0.00 7.20
N ILE A 172 15.28 -0.70 8.32
CA ILE A 172 15.12 -0.13 9.65
C ILE A 172 16.48 0.03 10.31
N ARG A 173 16.78 1.23 10.81
CA ARG A 173 17.94 1.46 11.68
C ARG A 173 17.51 1.54 13.13
N LYS A 174 17.99 0.61 13.95
CA LYS A 174 17.69 0.57 15.40
C LYS A 174 18.93 0.23 16.20
N LYS A 175 19.26 1.07 17.19
CA LYS A 175 20.41 0.87 18.10
C LYS A 175 21.75 0.57 17.39
N GLY A 176 22.03 1.26 16.28
CA GLY A 176 23.25 1.07 15.50
C GLY A 176 23.25 -0.11 14.51
N TYR A 177 22.21 -0.90 14.47
CA TYR A 177 22.05 -2.01 13.51
C TYR A 177 21.07 -1.66 12.40
N VAL A 178 21.31 -2.18 11.21
CA VAL A 178 20.38 -2.15 10.09
C VAL A 178 19.60 -3.47 10.08
N LEU A 179 18.28 -3.37 10.05
CA LEU A 179 17.38 -4.49 9.82
C LEU A 179 16.94 -4.43 8.35
N PRO A 180 17.43 -5.33 7.49
CA PRO A 180 17.19 -5.28 6.05
C PRO A 180 15.79 -5.83 5.72
N CYS A 181 14.76 -5.05 6.00
CA CYS A 181 13.37 -5.45 5.77
C CYS A 181 13.11 -5.76 4.29
N LEU A 182 13.80 -5.07 3.37
CA LEU A 182 13.67 -5.29 1.93
C LEU A 182 14.08 -6.71 1.54
N LEU A 183 15.23 -7.20 2.02
CA LEU A 183 15.74 -8.55 1.72
C LEU A 183 14.76 -9.64 2.17
N TYR A 184 14.32 -9.59 3.41
CA TYR A 184 13.43 -10.62 3.97
C TYR A 184 12.01 -10.57 3.39
N THR A 185 11.59 -9.45 2.83
CA THR A 185 10.27 -9.35 2.16
C THR A 185 10.34 -9.95 0.76
N SER A 186 11.47 -9.84 0.06
CA SER A 186 11.69 -10.50 -1.23
C SER A 186 11.80 -12.01 -1.07
N ASP A 187 12.55 -12.52 -0.10
CA ASP A 187 12.64 -13.96 0.18
C ASP A 187 11.26 -14.58 0.43
N ALA A 188 10.41 -13.94 1.24
CA ALA A 188 9.04 -14.40 1.47
C ALA A 188 8.16 -14.39 0.21
N ALA A 189 8.44 -13.51 -0.75
CA ALA A 189 7.74 -13.50 -2.02
C ALA A 189 8.26 -14.58 -2.98
N ASP A 190 9.57 -14.81 -3.01
CA ASP A 190 10.22 -15.82 -3.85
C ASP A 190 9.80 -17.25 -3.46
N ASP A 191 9.69 -17.54 -2.16
CA ASP A 191 9.17 -18.80 -1.64
C ASP A 191 7.72 -19.09 -2.09
N LEU A 192 6.92 -18.03 -2.36
CA LEU A 192 5.53 -18.18 -2.82
C LEU A 192 5.40 -18.40 -4.33
N ILE A 193 6.32 -17.89 -5.13
CA ILE A 193 6.27 -17.97 -6.59
C ILE A 193 7.12 -19.10 -7.16
N GLY A 194 7.87 -19.83 -6.32
CA GLY A 194 8.63 -21.01 -6.73
C GLY A 194 9.61 -20.69 -7.85
N VAL A 195 10.42 -19.65 -7.70
CA VAL A 195 11.50 -19.35 -8.63
C VAL A 195 12.66 -20.26 -8.26
N ASP A 196 12.78 -21.40 -8.98
CA ASP A 196 13.99 -22.23 -9.02
C ASP A 196 15.10 -21.55 -9.83
#